data_80675160426ffb1f59ee65a5d03c64b4
#
_entry.id   80675160426ffb1f59ee65a5d03c64b4
#
_cell.length_a   1.000
_cell.length_b   1.000
_cell.length_c   1.000
_cell.angle_alpha   90.00
_cell.angle_beta   90.00
_cell.angle_gamma   90.00
#
_symmetry.space_group_name_H-M   'P 1'
#
loop_
_entity.id
_entity.type
_entity.pdbx_description
1 polymer ?
#
loop_
_entity_poly.entity_id
_entity_poly.type
_entity_poly.pdbx_seq_one_letter_code
_entity_poly.pdbx_strand_id
1 'polypeptide(L)'
;RLRCVTGVQTCALPISIIQKFLQHYSISQIMQIIDGAVVVVGMYVFGIHKALYAIIAVYLVTKVSDGLIEGLKFSKAVYIITEKPEEIAGMIMEDLDRGATGINVKGMYSGQDKLMLFVVVNKKEIVMLKEKVDEIDPQAFVIVTDAREVHGEGFIEKNR
;
A
#
# COMPACT_ATOMS: atom_id res chain seq x y z
N ARG A 1 -20.84 31.76 2.90
CA ARG A 1 -22.02 31.01 3.43
C ARG A 1 -21.60 29.55 3.59
N LEU A 2 -21.10 29.24 4.78
CA LEU A 2 -20.79 27.87 5.23
C LEU A 2 -22.09 27.23 5.73
N ARG A 3 -22.53 26.18 5.05
CA ARG A 3 -23.61 25.33 5.54
C ARG A 3 -23.00 24.18 6.34
N CYS A 4 -23.16 24.25 7.66
CA CYS A 4 -22.86 23.15 8.58
C CYS A 4 -23.70 21.92 8.23
N VAL A 5 -23.04 20.79 7.98
CA VAL A 5 -23.67 19.47 8.01
C VAL A 5 -23.38 18.90 9.40
N THR A 6 -24.41 18.95 10.23
CA THR A 6 -24.46 18.40 11.59
C THR A 6 -24.43 16.88 11.55
N GLY A 7 -23.46 16.26 12.20
CA GLY A 7 -23.52 14.83 12.54
C GLY A 7 -22.21 14.09 12.81
N VAL A 8 -21.05 14.58 12.32
CA VAL A 8 -19.78 13.85 12.47
C VAL A 8 -18.72 14.64 13.28
N GLN A 9 -19.06 15.84 13.75
CA GLN A 9 -18.08 16.74 14.38
C GLN A 9 -17.80 16.49 15.86
N THR A 10 -18.54 15.62 16.54
CA THR A 10 -18.37 15.46 18.00
C THR A 10 -17.14 14.62 18.39
N CYS A 11 -16.61 13.79 17.48
CA CYS A 11 -15.38 13.02 17.72
C CYS A 11 -14.10 13.71 17.22
N ALA A 12 -14.19 14.69 16.31
CA ALA A 12 -13.01 15.32 15.70
C ALA A 12 -12.41 16.47 16.55
N LEU A 13 -13.21 17.08 17.41
CA LEU A 13 -12.79 18.22 18.23
C LEU A 13 -11.67 17.92 19.23
N PRO A 14 -11.69 16.79 19.99
CA PRO A 14 -10.60 16.49 20.90
C PRO A 14 -9.31 16.10 20.14
N ILE A 15 -9.44 15.47 18.95
CA ILE A 15 -8.29 15.04 18.14
C ILE A 15 -7.54 16.24 17.57
N SER A 16 -8.23 17.27 17.10
CA SER A 16 -7.60 18.45 16.52
C SER A 16 -6.88 19.33 17.57
N ILE A 17 -7.36 19.34 18.80
CA ILE A 17 -6.71 20.06 19.91
C ILE A 17 -5.45 19.31 20.37
N ILE A 18 -5.52 17.98 20.45
CA ILE A 18 -4.41 17.11 20.81
C ILE A 18 -3.33 17.13 19.72
N GLN A 19 -3.72 17.16 18.44
CA GLN A 19 -2.79 17.24 17.31
C GLN A 19 -2.00 18.56 17.29
N LYS A 20 -2.60 19.66 17.72
CA LYS A 20 -1.93 20.97 17.83
C LYS A 20 -0.90 21.02 18.96
N PHE A 21 -1.11 20.22 20.00
CA PHE A 21 -0.20 20.10 21.14
C PHE A 21 0.94 19.10 20.91
N LEU A 22 0.71 18.10 20.06
CA LEU A 22 1.64 17.00 19.76
C LEU A 22 2.07 17.01 18.29
N GLN A 23 2.61 18.11 17.79
CA GLN A 23 3.03 18.28 16.37
C GLN A 23 4.05 17.25 15.86
N HIS A 24 4.59 16.40 16.71
CA HIS A 24 5.60 15.38 16.38
C HIS A 24 5.07 13.94 16.30
N TYR A 25 3.79 13.70 16.63
CA TYR A 25 3.23 12.35 16.69
C TYR A 25 2.22 12.11 15.54
N SER A 26 2.32 10.94 14.92
CA SER A 26 1.34 10.47 13.95
C SER A 26 -0.04 10.27 14.61
N ILE A 27 -1.13 10.48 13.85
CA ILE A 27 -2.50 10.25 14.32
C ILE A 27 -2.66 8.84 14.91
N SER A 28 -2.04 7.83 14.27
CA SER A 28 -2.05 6.44 14.74
C SER A 28 -1.38 6.27 16.11
N GLN A 29 -0.28 6.99 16.37
CA GLN A 29 0.41 6.94 17.66
C GLN A 29 -0.43 7.57 18.77
N ILE A 30 -1.13 8.67 18.47
CA ILE A 30 -2.03 9.32 19.43
C ILE A 30 -3.18 8.38 19.79
N MET A 31 -3.78 7.70 18.81
CA MET A 31 -4.83 6.71 19.06
C MET A 31 -4.34 5.56 19.91
N GLN A 32 -3.16 5.02 19.65
CA GLN A 32 -2.56 3.96 20.47
C GLN A 32 -2.31 4.37 21.93
N ILE A 33 -1.89 5.62 22.17
CA ILE A 33 -1.70 6.15 23.53
C ILE A 33 -3.05 6.24 24.26
N ILE A 34 -4.09 6.71 23.59
CA ILE A 34 -5.44 6.81 24.16
C ILE A 34 -5.99 5.41 24.50
N ASP A 35 -5.87 4.46 23.58
CA ASP A 35 -6.29 3.06 23.78
C ASP A 35 -5.54 2.43 24.95
N GLY A 36 -4.23 2.66 25.05
CA GLY A 36 -3.41 2.21 26.17
C GLY A 36 -3.88 2.80 27.52
N ALA A 37 -4.18 4.10 27.56
CA ALA A 37 -4.71 4.75 28.75
C ALA A 37 -6.06 4.17 29.20
N VAL A 38 -6.96 3.91 28.25
CA VAL A 38 -8.28 3.29 28.52
C VAL A 38 -8.09 1.88 29.11
N VAL A 39 -7.15 1.09 28.58
CA VAL A 39 -6.85 -0.26 29.09
C VAL A 39 -6.32 -0.19 30.53
N VAL A 40 -5.44 0.77 30.87
CA VAL A 40 -4.91 0.95 32.22
C VAL A 40 -6.03 1.32 33.21
N VAL A 41 -6.91 2.25 32.84
CA VAL A 41 -8.08 2.60 33.66
C VAL A 41 -9.01 1.39 33.80
N GLY A 42 -9.26 0.67 32.75
CA GLY A 42 -10.06 -0.57 32.74
C GLY A 42 -9.47 -1.64 33.67
N MET A 43 -8.14 -1.78 33.71
CA MET A 43 -7.46 -2.70 34.62
C MET A 43 -7.76 -2.38 36.09
N TYR A 44 -7.77 -1.09 36.43
CA TYR A 44 -8.06 -0.65 37.79
C TYR A 44 -9.52 -0.92 38.21
N VAL A 45 -10.48 -0.70 37.29
CA VAL A 45 -11.92 -0.83 37.57
C VAL A 45 -12.38 -2.30 37.50
N PHE A 46 -11.94 -3.07 36.49
CA PHE A 46 -12.47 -4.40 36.18
C PHE A 46 -11.53 -5.55 36.61
N GLY A 47 -10.35 -5.23 37.06
CA GLY A 47 -9.35 -6.19 37.47
C GLY A 47 -8.48 -6.71 36.32
N ILE A 48 -7.33 -7.31 36.69
CA ILE A 48 -6.27 -7.70 35.76
C ILE A 48 -6.69 -8.75 34.75
N HIS A 49 -7.55 -9.69 35.13
CA HIS A 49 -7.99 -10.76 34.21
C HIS A 49 -8.78 -10.21 33.00
N LYS A 50 -9.70 -9.27 33.26
CA LYS A 50 -10.49 -8.65 32.17
C LYS A 50 -9.64 -7.73 31.30
N ALA A 51 -8.65 -7.04 31.90
CA ALA A 51 -7.72 -6.21 31.15
C ALA A 51 -6.84 -7.03 30.20
N LEU A 52 -6.39 -8.23 30.58
CA LEU A 52 -5.64 -9.12 29.70
C LEU A 52 -6.46 -9.55 28.47
N TYR A 53 -7.74 -9.89 28.66
CA TYR A 53 -8.62 -10.18 27.52
C TYR A 53 -8.81 -8.98 26.61
N ALA A 54 -8.92 -7.78 27.16
CA ALA A 54 -9.04 -6.54 26.37
C ALA A 54 -7.79 -6.29 25.51
N ILE A 55 -6.59 -6.50 26.06
CA ILE A 55 -5.33 -6.36 25.30
C ILE A 55 -5.28 -7.34 24.12
N ILE A 56 -5.63 -8.61 24.36
CA ILE A 56 -5.65 -9.63 23.31
C ILE A 56 -6.69 -9.24 22.23
N ALA A 57 -7.88 -8.80 22.64
CA ALA A 57 -8.94 -8.39 21.72
C ALA A 57 -8.51 -7.21 20.85
N VAL A 58 -7.93 -6.16 21.44
CA VAL A 58 -7.43 -4.99 20.70
C VAL A 58 -6.35 -5.41 19.71
N TYR A 59 -5.39 -6.25 20.11
CA TYR A 59 -4.35 -6.74 19.22
C TYR A 59 -4.91 -7.52 18.04
N LEU A 60 -5.86 -8.45 18.26
CA LEU A 60 -6.49 -9.23 17.21
C LEU A 60 -7.30 -8.36 16.25
N VAL A 61 -8.12 -7.43 16.79
CA VAL A 61 -8.92 -6.51 15.96
C VAL A 61 -8.02 -5.65 15.09
N THR A 62 -6.94 -5.09 15.65
CA THR A 62 -5.98 -4.28 14.88
C THR A 62 -5.34 -5.11 13.76
N LYS A 63 -4.86 -6.32 14.06
CA LYS A 63 -4.26 -7.21 13.04
C LYS A 63 -5.21 -7.60 11.92
N VAL A 64 -6.46 -7.90 12.26
CA VAL A 64 -7.49 -8.23 11.26
C VAL A 64 -7.84 -7.00 10.42
N SER A 65 -8.01 -5.85 11.05
CA SER A 65 -8.30 -4.58 10.36
C SER A 65 -7.18 -4.16 9.42
N ASP A 66 -5.93 -4.22 9.88
CA ASP A 66 -4.76 -3.94 9.05
C ASP A 66 -4.72 -4.90 7.85
N GLY A 67 -4.91 -6.20 8.08
CA GLY A 67 -4.94 -7.21 7.02
C GLY A 67 -6.04 -6.98 5.98
N LEU A 68 -7.22 -6.51 6.41
CA LEU A 68 -8.33 -6.16 5.51
C LEU A 68 -8.03 -4.87 4.71
N ILE A 69 -7.49 -3.85 5.36
CA ILE A 69 -7.13 -2.59 4.72
C ILE A 69 -5.96 -2.81 3.75
N GLU A 70 -4.95 -3.55 4.17
CA GLU A 70 -3.81 -3.91 3.33
C GLU A 70 -4.20 -4.82 2.17
N GLY A 71 -5.10 -5.80 2.37
CA GLY A 71 -5.53 -6.75 1.33
C GLY A 71 -6.27 -6.13 0.15
N LEU A 72 -6.81 -4.92 0.29
CA LEU A 72 -7.67 -4.29 -0.72
C LEU A 72 -6.96 -3.29 -1.65
N LYS A 73 -5.66 -2.95 -1.42
CA LYS A 73 -5.04 -1.80 -2.11
C LYS A 73 -3.60 -1.98 -2.59
N PHE A 74 -3.10 -3.20 -2.80
CA PHE A 74 -1.70 -3.35 -3.24
C PHE A 74 -1.57 -3.64 -4.72
N SER A 75 -1.36 -2.57 -5.47
CA SER A 75 -0.70 -2.63 -6.78
C SER A 75 0.82 -2.53 -6.59
N LYS A 76 1.54 -3.18 -7.47
CA LYS A 76 3.00 -3.11 -7.55
C LYS A 76 3.38 -2.42 -8.86
N ALA A 77 4.24 -1.43 -8.76
CA ALA A 77 4.89 -0.85 -9.93
C ALA A 77 6.19 -1.63 -10.17
N VAL A 78 6.36 -2.12 -11.37
CA VAL A 78 7.50 -2.93 -11.77
C VAL A 78 8.25 -2.23 -12.89
N TYR A 79 9.56 -2.12 -12.72
CA TYR A 79 10.48 -1.63 -13.74
C TYR A 79 11.36 -2.79 -14.19
N ILE A 80 11.40 -3.04 -15.49
CA ILE A 80 12.14 -4.16 -16.08
C ILE A 80 13.15 -3.60 -17.06
N ILE A 81 14.43 -3.84 -16.80
CA ILE A 81 15.52 -3.49 -17.70
C ILE A 81 16.01 -4.78 -18.33
N THR A 82 15.88 -4.91 -19.66
CA THR A 82 16.11 -6.15 -20.39
C THR A 82 16.72 -5.88 -21.75
N GLU A 83 17.35 -6.89 -22.32
CA GLU A 83 17.80 -6.88 -23.73
C GLU A 83 16.68 -7.31 -24.72
N LYS A 84 15.54 -7.84 -24.19
CA LYS A 84 14.40 -8.33 -24.96
C LYS A 84 13.09 -7.61 -24.62
N PRO A 85 13.02 -6.28 -24.73
CA PRO A 85 11.87 -5.51 -24.26
C PRO A 85 10.58 -5.82 -25.02
N GLU A 86 10.66 -6.11 -26.33
CA GLU A 86 9.49 -6.39 -27.16
C GLU A 86 8.83 -7.72 -26.79
N GLU A 87 9.62 -8.76 -26.53
CA GLU A 87 9.12 -10.09 -26.13
C GLU A 87 8.44 -10.01 -24.75
N ILE A 88 9.07 -9.32 -23.80
CA ILE A 88 8.52 -9.16 -22.46
C ILE A 88 7.27 -8.26 -22.49
N ALA A 89 7.24 -7.20 -23.29
CA ALA A 89 6.06 -6.37 -23.43
C ALA A 89 4.89 -7.14 -24.05
N GLY A 90 5.16 -8.00 -25.06
CA GLY A 90 4.15 -8.89 -25.66
C GLY A 90 3.56 -9.83 -24.61
N MET A 91 4.38 -10.51 -23.85
CA MET A 91 3.96 -11.39 -22.74
C MET A 91 3.11 -10.66 -21.70
N ILE A 92 3.50 -9.44 -21.30
CA ILE A 92 2.73 -8.64 -20.33
C ILE A 92 1.34 -8.31 -20.86
N MET A 93 1.22 -7.96 -22.14
CA MET A 93 -0.05 -7.61 -22.76
C MET A 93 -0.94 -8.84 -22.98
N GLU A 94 -0.36 -9.97 -23.40
CA GLU A 94 -1.12 -11.18 -23.77
C GLU A 94 -1.50 -12.03 -22.56
N ASP A 95 -0.55 -12.23 -21.63
CA ASP A 95 -0.75 -13.17 -20.51
C ASP A 95 -1.29 -12.52 -19.23
N LEU A 96 -0.96 -11.23 -19.03
CA LEU A 96 -1.38 -10.51 -17.83
C LEU A 96 -2.53 -9.53 -18.11
N ASP A 97 -2.86 -9.29 -19.39
CA ASP A 97 -3.86 -8.28 -19.79
C ASP A 97 -3.57 -6.90 -19.16
N ARG A 98 -2.28 -6.50 -19.24
CA ARG A 98 -1.78 -5.24 -18.67
C ARG A 98 -1.03 -4.42 -19.69
N GLY A 99 -1.23 -3.10 -19.64
CA GLY A 99 -0.44 -2.19 -20.45
C GLY A 99 1.00 -2.08 -19.94
N ALA A 100 1.97 -2.14 -20.84
CA ALA A 100 3.37 -1.87 -20.55
C ALA A 100 3.80 -0.55 -21.20
N THR A 101 4.58 0.27 -20.48
CA THR A 101 5.11 1.53 -20.98
C THR A 101 6.61 1.43 -21.14
N GLY A 102 7.13 1.69 -22.34
CA GLY A 102 8.56 1.74 -22.62
C GLY A 102 9.15 3.12 -22.28
N ILE A 103 10.25 3.12 -21.52
CA ILE A 103 10.99 4.32 -21.14
C ILE A 103 12.42 4.17 -21.65
N ASN A 104 12.89 5.13 -22.47
CA ASN A 104 14.26 5.16 -22.92
C ASN A 104 15.19 5.53 -21.77
N VAL A 105 16.15 4.65 -21.48
CA VAL A 105 17.13 4.84 -20.41
C VAL A 105 18.54 4.60 -20.94
N LYS A 106 19.52 5.21 -20.31
CA LYS A 106 20.93 4.99 -20.65
C LYS A 106 21.65 4.25 -19.55
N GLY A 107 22.27 3.14 -19.89
CA GLY A 107 23.14 2.41 -18.98
C GLY A 107 24.40 3.20 -18.71
N MET A 108 24.57 3.73 -17.51
CA MET A 108 25.72 4.58 -17.17
C MET A 108 27.04 3.84 -17.15
N TYR A 109 27.04 2.55 -16.88
CA TYR A 109 28.23 1.71 -16.91
C TYR A 109 28.58 1.25 -18.33
N SER A 110 27.59 0.81 -19.11
CA SER A 110 27.82 0.32 -20.47
C SER A 110 27.84 1.44 -21.54
N GLY A 111 27.28 2.60 -21.21
CA GLY A 111 27.09 3.71 -22.16
C GLY A 111 25.99 3.44 -23.21
N GLN A 112 25.33 2.30 -23.15
CA GLN A 112 24.30 1.89 -24.11
C GLN A 112 22.93 2.44 -23.79
N ASP A 113 22.17 2.78 -24.83
CA ASP A 113 20.76 3.11 -24.72
C ASP A 113 19.95 1.81 -24.63
N LYS A 114 19.03 1.74 -23.66
CA LYS A 114 18.17 0.60 -23.38
C LYS A 114 16.72 1.04 -23.23
N LEU A 115 15.80 0.09 -23.44
CA LEU A 115 14.37 0.32 -23.16
C LEU A 115 14.04 -0.34 -21.83
N MET A 116 13.61 0.47 -20.87
CA MET A 116 13.06 0.00 -19.60
C MET A 116 11.55 -0.08 -19.69
N LEU A 117 10.98 -1.22 -19.37
CA LEU A 117 9.54 -1.40 -19.31
C LEU A 117 9.02 -1.02 -17.93
N PHE A 118 7.95 -0.26 -17.89
CA PHE A 118 7.19 0.08 -16.71
C PHE A 118 5.80 -0.56 -16.80
N VAL A 119 5.42 -1.33 -15.80
CA VAL A 119 4.11 -1.96 -15.70
C VAL A 119 3.59 -1.90 -14.28
N VAL A 120 2.28 -1.77 -14.13
CA VAL A 120 1.62 -1.87 -12.83
C VAL A 120 0.79 -3.14 -12.81
N VAL A 121 1.02 -3.96 -11.79
CA VAL A 121 0.37 -5.28 -11.63
C VAL A 121 -0.16 -5.45 -10.21
N ASN A 122 -1.09 -6.37 -10.03
CA ASN A 122 -1.57 -6.75 -8.71
C ASN A 122 -0.54 -7.64 -7.99
N LYS A 123 -0.61 -7.68 -6.66
CA LYS A 123 0.27 -8.51 -5.84
C LYS A 123 0.27 -10.00 -6.25
N LYS A 124 -0.85 -10.50 -6.76
CA LYS A 124 -0.97 -11.89 -7.20
C LYS A 124 -0.27 -12.15 -8.53
N GLU A 125 -0.25 -11.17 -9.42
CA GLU A 125 0.34 -11.24 -10.76
C GLU A 125 1.86 -11.14 -10.75
N ILE A 126 2.46 -10.61 -9.66
CA ILE A 126 3.91 -10.36 -9.57
C ILE A 126 4.74 -11.64 -9.64
N VAL A 127 4.24 -12.74 -9.09
CA VAL A 127 4.96 -14.02 -9.08
C VAL A 127 5.07 -14.54 -10.51
N MET A 128 3.94 -14.59 -11.21
CA MET A 128 3.84 -15.00 -12.60
C MET A 128 4.67 -14.10 -13.53
N LEU A 129 4.63 -12.78 -13.30
CA LEU A 129 5.43 -11.82 -14.07
C LEU A 129 6.93 -12.13 -13.93
N LYS A 130 7.41 -12.35 -12.70
CA LYS A 130 8.84 -12.64 -12.46
C LYS A 130 9.27 -13.95 -13.10
N GLU A 131 8.48 -15.00 -12.96
CA GLU A 131 8.78 -16.31 -13.55
C GLU A 131 8.90 -16.21 -15.08
N LYS A 132 7.93 -15.55 -15.72
CA LYS A 132 7.95 -15.39 -17.17
C LYS A 132 9.06 -14.47 -17.69
N VAL A 133 9.38 -13.40 -16.95
CA VAL A 133 10.52 -12.54 -17.31
C VAL A 133 11.82 -13.31 -17.22
N ASP A 134 12.00 -14.14 -16.18
CA ASP A 134 13.19 -14.96 -15.99
C ASP A 134 13.32 -16.05 -17.07
N GLU A 135 12.21 -16.60 -17.56
CA GLU A 135 12.19 -17.54 -18.68
C GLU A 135 12.63 -16.89 -20.01
N ILE A 136 12.20 -15.64 -20.27
CA ILE A 136 12.51 -14.91 -21.52
C ILE A 136 13.94 -14.36 -21.48
N ASP A 137 14.29 -13.71 -20.38
CA ASP A 137 15.62 -13.09 -20.19
C ASP A 137 16.10 -13.27 -18.74
N PRO A 138 16.89 -14.32 -18.47
CA PRO A 138 17.44 -14.57 -17.13
C PRO A 138 18.39 -13.47 -16.62
N GLN A 139 18.82 -12.55 -17.49
CA GLN A 139 19.67 -11.41 -17.12
C GLN A 139 18.88 -10.11 -16.94
N ALA A 140 17.57 -10.15 -17.08
CA ALA A 140 16.71 -8.99 -16.87
C ALA A 140 16.78 -8.50 -15.42
N PHE A 141 16.85 -7.18 -15.26
CA PHE A 141 16.87 -6.55 -13.95
C PHE A 141 15.45 -6.05 -13.60
N VAL A 142 14.81 -6.67 -12.62
CA VAL A 142 13.45 -6.41 -12.23
C VAL A 142 13.40 -5.69 -10.88
N ILE A 143 12.88 -4.46 -10.88
CA ILE A 143 12.67 -3.65 -9.67
C ILE A 143 11.17 -3.64 -9.37
N VAL A 144 10.80 -3.98 -8.13
CA VAL A 144 9.42 -3.99 -7.67
C VAL A 144 9.25 -2.98 -6.55
N THR A 145 8.31 -2.05 -6.72
CA THR A 145 7.97 -1.04 -5.71
C THR A 145 6.48 -1.09 -5.37
N ASP A 146 6.12 -0.59 -4.19
CA ASP A 146 4.72 -0.48 -3.78
C ASP A 146 4.07 0.72 -4.46
N ALA A 147 2.99 0.47 -5.22
CA ALA A 147 2.13 1.51 -5.74
C ALA A 147 0.90 1.63 -4.83
N ARG A 148 0.81 2.72 -4.05
CA ARG A 148 -0.26 2.89 -3.06
C ARG A 148 -1.60 3.23 -3.68
N GLU A 149 -1.60 4.05 -4.73
CA GLU A 149 -2.81 4.48 -5.43
C GLU A 149 -2.58 4.41 -6.93
N VAL A 150 -3.40 3.62 -7.61
CA VAL A 150 -3.40 3.50 -9.07
C VAL A 150 -4.82 3.71 -9.56
N HIS A 151 -5.02 4.72 -10.39
CA HIS A 151 -6.28 5.02 -11.05
C HIS A 151 -6.15 4.78 -12.55
N GLY A 152 -7.03 3.98 -13.12
CA GLY A 152 -7.05 3.67 -14.55
C GLY A 152 -7.75 2.36 -14.85
N GLU A 153 -7.87 2.04 -16.13
CA GLU A 153 -8.45 0.78 -16.59
C GLU A 153 -7.69 -0.41 -15.98
N GLY A 154 -8.43 -1.39 -15.51
CA GLY A 154 -7.88 -2.58 -14.84
C GLY A 154 -7.53 -2.40 -13.37
N PHE A 155 -7.73 -1.21 -12.77
CA PHE A 155 -7.53 -0.92 -11.34
C PHE A 155 -8.78 -0.26 -10.73
N ILE A 156 -8.68 0.96 -10.23
CA ILE A 156 -9.82 1.69 -9.66
C ILE A 156 -10.45 2.51 -10.79
N GLU A 157 -11.64 2.10 -11.22
CA GLU A 157 -12.42 2.91 -12.16
C GLU A 157 -12.88 4.21 -11.48
N LYS A 158 -12.63 5.32 -12.16
CA LYS A 158 -13.14 6.61 -11.74
C LYS A 158 -14.61 6.66 -12.10
N ASN A 159 -15.51 6.45 -11.11
CA ASN A 159 -16.94 6.71 -11.32
C ASN A 159 -17.12 8.15 -11.84
N ARG A 160 -17.55 8.25 -13.11
CA ARG A 160 -17.98 9.49 -13.73
C ARG A 160 -19.37 9.87 -13.25
#